data_d7aab8b522bbf2babdb7b96b2d693dd1
#
_entry.id   d7aab8b522bbf2babdb7b96b2d693dd1
#
_cell.length_a   1.000
_cell.length_b   1.000
_cell.length_c   1.000
_cell.angle_alpha   90.00
_cell.angle_beta   90.00
_cell.angle_gamma   90.00
#
_symmetry.space_group_name_H-M   'P 1'
#
loop_
_entity.id
_entity.type
_entity.pdbx_description
1 polymer ?
#
loop_
_entity_poly.entity_id
_entity_poly.type
_entity_poly.pdbx_seq_one_letter_code
_entity_poly.pdbx_strand_id
1 'polypeptide(L)'
;MPAGLHVLLLRVFGRLPVQARRAVVRLLTPSFTVGANCVIERDDGAILLVRQVYRKQWGLPGGLLERGEEPVDAVRREVVEEVGLTVEVVGEPAVVVAPEPRRVDVVFRARPLGPLPDVIEPLSPEISAVRWHLPGELPELQEEAAQALVTLARSATGEIAGRLHRLVGEPLPGER
;
A
#
# COMPACT_ATOMS: atom_id res chain seq x y z
N MET A 1 22.91 -11.55 29.56
CA MET A 1 23.45 -12.89 29.22
C MET A 1 24.97 -12.82 29.19
N PRO A 2 25.73 -13.80 29.68
CA PRO A 2 27.20 -13.81 29.61
C PRO A 2 27.63 -13.88 28.13
N ALA A 3 28.57 -13.01 27.74
CA ALA A 3 29.02 -12.88 26.35
C ALA A 3 29.46 -14.20 25.70
N GLY A 4 30.03 -15.13 26.50
CA GLY A 4 30.45 -16.45 26.02
C GLY A 4 29.30 -17.35 25.53
N LEU A 5 28.14 -17.32 26.18
CA LEU A 5 26.96 -18.10 25.76
C LEU A 5 26.40 -17.57 24.44
N HIS A 6 26.36 -16.27 24.26
CA HIS A 6 25.89 -15.66 23.02
C HIS A 6 26.77 -16.06 21.83
N VAL A 7 28.09 -15.99 21.97
CA VAL A 7 29.03 -16.41 20.92
C VAL A 7 28.89 -17.91 20.59
N LEU A 8 28.69 -18.78 21.61
CA LEU A 8 28.46 -20.20 21.39
C LEU A 8 27.20 -20.43 20.57
N LEU A 9 26.08 -19.79 20.94
CA LEU A 9 24.80 -19.88 20.21
C LEU A 9 24.95 -19.45 18.75
N LEU A 10 25.64 -18.34 18.47
CA LEU A 10 25.90 -17.89 17.11
C LEU A 10 26.74 -18.88 16.29
N ARG A 11 27.74 -19.52 16.92
CA ARG A 11 28.54 -20.58 16.26
C ARG A 11 27.71 -21.82 15.93
N VAL A 12 26.83 -22.25 16.83
CA VAL A 12 25.90 -23.35 16.59
C VAL A 12 24.92 -22.98 15.46
N PHE A 13 24.31 -21.79 15.54
CA PHE A 13 23.42 -21.28 14.49
C PHE A 13 24.11 -21.24 13.12
N GLY A 14 25.37 -20.79 13.05
CA GLY A 14 26.13 -20.73 11.79
C GLY A 14 26.41 -22.12 11.17
N ARG A 15 26.40 -23.20 11.95
CA ARG A 15 26.59 -24.60 11.47
C ARG A 15 25.28 -25.26 11.02
N LEU A 16 24.13 -24.67 11.33
CA LEU A 16 22.83 -25.21 10.89
C LEU A 16 22.70 -25.14 9.37
N PRO A 17 22.06 -26.12 8.73
CA PRO A 17 21.64 -26.02 7.33
C PRO A 17 20.78 -24.78 7.10
N VAL A 18 20.82 -24.21 5.85
CA VAL A 18 20.10 -22.98 5.50
C VAL A 18 18.60 -23.04 5.85
N GLN A 19 17.98 -24.19 5.63
CA GLN A 19 16.57 -24.41 5.94
C GLN A 19 16.28 -24.30 7.45
N ALA A 20 17.13 -24.89 8.28
CA ALA A 20 17.00 -24.82 9.74
C ALA A 20 17.24 -23.39 10.26
N ARG A 21 18.24 -22.67 9.72
CA ARG A 21 18.45 -21.24 10.05
C ARG A 21 17.24 -20.40 9.72
N ARG A 22 16.62 -20.58 8.52
CA ARG A 22 15.40 -19.90 8.13
C ARG A 22 14.22 -20.21 9.06
N ALA A 23 14.08 -21.47 9.49
CA ALA A 23 13.04 -21.86 10.44
C ALA A 23 13.24 -21.19 11.81
N VAL A 24 14.48 -21.18 12.33
CA VAL A 24 14.81 -20.50 13.59
C VAL A 24 14.53 -19.01 13.52
N VAL A 25 14.94 -18.34 12.44
CA VAL A 25 14.65 -16.91 12.24
C VAL A 25 13.13 -16.68 12.22
N ARG A 26 12.36 -17.45 11.45
CA ARG A 26 10.90 -17.31 11.39
C ARG A 26 10.20 -17.49 12.74
N LEU A 27 10.74 -18.34 13.60
CA LEU A 27 10.18 -18.59 14.94
C LEU A 27 10.53 -17.47 15.94
N LEU A 28 11.69 -16.85 15.78
CA LEU A 28 12.21 -15.87 16.74
C LEU A 28 11.97 -14.40 16.33
N THR A 29 11.63 -14.15 15.06
CA THR A 29 11.36 -12.81 14.57
C THR A 29 9.88 -12.61 14.25
N PRO A 30 9.33 -11.42 14.48
CA PRO A 30 7.96 -11.13 14.08
C PRO A 30 7.86 -11.21 12.55
N SER A 31 6.83 -11.90 12.04
CA SER A 31 6.45 -11.88 10.64
C SER A 31 5.50 -10.74 10.38
N PHE A 32 5.66 -10.08 9.24
CA PHE A 32 4.76 -9.05 8.75
C PHE A 32 4.03 -9.56 7.50
N THR A 33 2.75 -9.21 7.38
CA THR A 33 2.02 -9.35 6.14
C THR A 33 2.41 -8.18 5.22
N VAL A 34 2.66 -8.47 3.94
CA VAL A 34 3.01 -7.43 2.97
C VAL A 34 1.85 -7.24 2.01
N GLY A 35 1.41 -6.01 1.87
CA GLY A 35 0.39 -5.59 0.92
C GLY A 35 0.95 -4.59 -0.10
N ALA A 36 0.24 -4.43 -1.20
CA ALA A 36 0.49 -3.40 -2.19
C ALA A 36 -0.82 -2.68 -2.52
N ASN A 37 -0.81 -1.35 -2.39
CA ASN A 37 -1.98 -0.51 -2.61
C ASN A 37 -1.65 0.56 -3.66
N CYS A 38 -2.68 1.09 -4.30
CA CYS A 38 -2.53 2.03 -5.39
C CYS A 38 -3.41 3.27 -5.22
N VAL A 39 -2.79 4.45 -5.27
CA VAL A 39 -3.51 5.71 -5.46
C VAL A 39 -3.63 5.94 -6.97
N ILE A 40 -4.79 5.63 -7.51
CA ILE A 40 -5.11 5.84 -8.93
C ILE A 40 -5.69 7.25 -9.07
N GLU A 41 -4.96 8.10 -9.78
CA GLU A 41 -5.32 9.51 -9.95
C GLU A 41 -5.75 9.77 -11.41
N ARG A 42 -6.91 10.40 -11.57
CA ARG A 42 -7.43 10.88 -12.85
C ARG A 42 -6.91 12.29 -13.14
N ASP A 43 -7.01 12.75 -14.40
CA ASP A 43 -6.46 14.05 -14.84
C ASP A 43 -7.06 15.26 -14.11
N ASP A 44 -8.30 15.16 -13.63
CA ASP A 44 -8.96 16.20 -12.82
C ASP A 44 -8.51 16.19 -11.35
N GLY A 45 -7.62 15.26 -10.98
CA GLY A 45 -7.12 15.06 -9.63
C GLY A 45 -8.00 14.20 -8.73
N ALA A 46 -9.11 13.65 -9.24
CA ALA A 46 -9.91 12.70 -8.50
C ALA A 46 -9.13 11.40 -8.28
N ILE A 47 -9.27 10.80 -7.11
CA ILE A 47 -8.70 9.49 -6.78
C ILE A 47 -9.79 8.42 -6.72
N LEU A 48 -9.42 7.22 -7.15
CA LEU A 48 -10.29 6.06 -7.09
C LEU A 48 -10.23 5.42 -5.71
N LEU A 49 -11.39 5.26 -5.08
CA LEU A 49 -11.53 4.54 -3.82
C LEU A 49 -12.45 3.35 -3.99
N VAL A 50 -12.17 2.30 -3.24
CA VAL A 50 -12.96 1.08 -3.15
C VAL A 50 -13.53 0.92 -1.75
N ARG A 51 -14.68 0.27 -1.62
CA ARG A 51 -15.25 -0.09 -0.33
C ARG A 51 -15.48 -1.58 -0.26
N GLN A 52 -14.81 -2.24 0.65
CA GLN A 52 -14.96 -3.67 0.88
C GLN A 52 -16.30 -3.98 1.55
N VAL A 53 -16.85 -5.17 1.26
CA VAL A 53 -18.16 -5.61 1.79
C VAL A 53 -18.23 -5.69 3.31
N TYR A 54 -17.07 -5.92 3.96
CA TYR A 54 -16.95 -6.06 5.42
C TYR A 54 -16.45 -4.77 6.13
N ARG A 55 -16.25 -3.66 5.36
CA ARG A 55 -15.81 -2.37 5.89
C ARG A 55 -16.81 -1.26 5.57
N LYS A 56 -16.95 -0.28 6.47
CA LYS A 56 -17.77 0.90 6.23
C LYS A 56 -16.98 2.00 5.54
N GLN A 57 -15.71 2.13 5.89
CA GLN A 57 -14.79 3.14 5.38
C GLN A 57 -14.28 2.75 3.98
N TRP A 58 -13.85 3.78 3.24
CA TRP A 58 -13.27 3.63 1.93
C TRP A 58 -11.77 3.38 2.01
N GLY A 59 -11.26 2.54 1.14
CA GLY A 59 -9.86 2.19 1.02
C GLY A 59 -9.30 2.48 -0.36
N LEU A 60 -8.03 2.22 -0.53
CA LEU A 60 -7.35 2.21 -1.83
C LEU A 60 -7.49 0.82 -2.47
N PRO A 61 -7.57 0.73 -3.82
CA PRO A 61 -7.44 -0.54 -4.52
C PRO A 61 -6.11 -1.22 -4.18
N GLY A 62 -6.13 -2.53 -4.02
CA GLY A 62 -4.95 -3.32 -3.70
C GLY A 62 -5.21 -4.45 -2.73
N GLY A 63 -4.19 -5.27 -2.51
CA GLY A 63 -4.30 -6.47 -1.69
C GLY A 63 -2.97 -6.99 -1.19
N LEU A 64 -2.96 -8.27 -0.81
CA LEU A 64 -1.77 -8.94 -0.32
C LEU A 64 -0.92 -9.48 -1.47
N LEU A 65 0.40 -9.47 -1.28
CA LEU A 65 1.31 -10.11 -2.23
C LEU A 65 1.12 -11.62 -2.22
N GLU A 66 1.13 -12.21 -3.40
CA GLU A 66 1.27 -13.63 -3.57
C GLU A 66 2.72 -14.10 -3.37
N ARG A 67 2.91 -15.41 -3.26
CA ARG A 67 4.24 -15.97 -3.02
C ARG A 67 5.18 -15.75 -4.21
N GLY A 68 6.22 -14.93 -4.01
CA GLY A 68 7.22 -14.60 -5.03
C GLY A 68 6.80 -13.49 -5.98
N GLU A 69 5.70 -12.83 -5.69
CA GLU A 69 5.20 -11.69 -6.45
C GLU A 69 5.92 -10.40 -6.05
N GLU A 70 6.22 -9.55 -7.02
CA GLU A 70 6.74 -8.21 -6.77
C GLU A 70 5.58 -7.25 -6.44
N PRO A 71 5.79 -6.26 -5.54
CA PRO A 71 4.70 -5.36 -5.13
C PRO A 71 4.03 -4.61 -6.29
N VAL A 72 4.79 -4.25 -7.32
CA VAL A 72 4.25 -3.56 -8.50
C VAL A 72 3.34 -4.45 -9.34
N ASP A 73 3.61 -5.76 -9.39
CA ASP A 73 2.79 -6.71 -10.12
C ASP A 73 1.52 -7.05 -9.34
N ALA A 74 1.64 -7.16 -7.99
CA ALA A 74 0.50 -7.32 -7.10
C ALA A 74 -0.51 -6.17 -7.28
N VAL A 75 -0.04 -4.93 -7.26
CA VAL A 75 -0.92 -3.75 -7.47
C VAL A 75 -1.62 -3.80 -8.82
N ARG A 76 -0.91 -4.15 -9.90
CA ARG A 76 -1.51 -4.24 -11.23
C ARG A 76 -2.57 -5.33 -11.32
N ARG A 77 -2.30 -6.49 -10.73
CA ARG A 77 -3.23 -7.62 -10.66
C ARG A 77 -4.48 -7.24 -9.88
N GLU A 78 -4.31 -6.72 -8.65
CA GLU A 78 -5.43 -6.34 -7.77
C GLU A 78 -6.32 -5.27 -8.40
N VAL A 79 -5.74 -4.24 -9.04
CA VAL A 79 -6.53 -3.21 -9.74
C VAL A 79 -7.37 -3.80 -10.87
N VAL A 80 -6.82 -4.75 -11.63
CA VAL A 80 -7.60 -5.43 -12.67
C VAL A 80 -8.71 -6.29 -12.06
N GLU A 81 -8.41 -7.04 -11.00
CA GLU A 81 -9.36 -7.96 -10.35
C GLU A 81 -10.48 -7.22 -9.62
N GLU A 82 -10.19 -6.11 -8.95
CA GLU A 82 -11.17 -5.36 -8.17
C GLU A 82 -12.04 -4.42 -9.01
N VAL A 83 -11.41 -3.70 -9.97
CA VAL A 83 -12.05 -2.57 -10.66
C VAL A 83 -11.93 -2.62 -12.20
N GLY A 84 -11.25 -3.62 -12.76
CA GLY A 84 -11.13 -3.82 -14.20
C GLY A 84 -10.29 -2.78 -14.94
N LEU A 85 -9.49 -1.99 -14.24
CA LEU A 85 -8.64 -0.99 -14.85
C LEU A 85 -7.23 -1.51 -15.08
N THR A 86 -6.64 -1.11 -16.19
CA THR A 86 -5.20 -1.20 -16.40
C THR A 86 -4.57 0.14 -16.00
N VAL A 87 -3.46 0.08 -15.27
CA VAL A 87 -2.81 1.29 -14.74
C VAL A 87 -1.32 1.33 -15.07
N GLU A 88 -0.82 2.54 -15.26
CA GLU A 88 0.60 2.85 -15.29
C GLU A 88 1.04 3.37 -13.93
N VAL A 89 1.98 2.67 -13.31
CA VAL A 89 2.60 3.11 -12.05
C VAL A 89 3.56 4.26 -12.35
N VAL A 90 3.46 5.34 -11.57
CA VAL A 90 4.26 6.55 -11.74
C VAL A 90 5.03 6.93 -10.47
N GLY A 91 6.30 7.28 -10.65
CA GLY A 91 7.19 7.68 -9.55
C GLY A 91 7.59 6.54 -8.62
N GLU A 92 8.22 6.91 -7.52
CA GLU A 92 8.67 5.96 -6.50
C GLU A 92 7.54 5.60 -5.53
N PRO A 93 7.46 4.34 -5.08
CA PRO A 93 6.50 3.94 -4.08
C PRO A 93 6.85 4.50 -2.70
N ALA A 94 5.83 4.66 -1.88
CA ALA A 94 5.99 4.88 -0.44
C ALA A 94 5.79 3.58 0.33
N VAL A 95 6.41 3.47 1.51
CA VAL A 95 6.26 2.30 2.38
C VAL A 95 5.63 2.75 3.69
N VAL A 96 4.54 2.11 4.06
CA VAL A 96 3.84 2.30 5.33
C VAL A 96 4.04 1.06 6.18
N VAL A 97 4.52 1.25 7.40
CA VAL A 97 4.73 0.16 8.36
C VAL A 97 3.76 0.33 9.52
N ALA A 98 2.89 -0.63 9.70
CA ALA A 98 1.99 -0.75 10.85
C ALA A 98 2.49 -1.87 11.78
N PRO A 99 3.10 -1.53 12.95
CA PRO A 99 3.57 -2.52 13.91
C PRO A 99 2.44 -3.42 14.45
N GLU A 100 1.26 -2.86 14.60
CA GLU A 100 0.00 -3.56 14.85
C GLU A 100 -0.97 -3.24 13.69
N PRO A 101 -1.45 -4.22 12.94
CA PRO A 101 -1.40 -5.69 13.11
C PRO A 101 -0.18 -6.39 12.46
N ARG A 102 0.98 -5.79 12.40
CA ARG A 102 2.21 -6.29 11.74
C ARG A 102 2.05 -6.35 10.22
N ARG A 103 1.83 -5.19 9.64
CA ARG A 103 1.62 -5.04 8.21
C ARG A 103 2.63 -4.04 7.63
N VAL A 104 3.08 -4.33 6.43
CA VAL A 104 3.87 -3.41 5.59
C VAL A 104 3.12 -3.24 4.29
N ASP A 105 2.76 -2.03 3.94
CA ASP A 105 2.13 -1.70 2.67
C ASP A 105 3.09 -0.91 1.78
N VAL A 106 3.26 -1.40 0.55
CA VAL A 106 3.96 -0.68 -0.51
C VAL A 106 2.89 0.07 -1.31
N VAL A 107 2.93 1.39 -1.27
CA VAL A 107 1.89 2.24 -1.85
C VAL A 107 2.42 2.91 -3.10
N PHE A 108 1.78 2.63 -4.22
CA PHE A 108 2.12 3.18 -5.52
C PHE A 108 1.18 4.32 -5.89
N ARG A 109 1.66 5.19 -6.75
CA ARG A 109 0.83 6.11 -7.51
C ARG A 109 0.66 5.57 -8.91
N ALA A 110 -0.52 5.73 -9.47
CA ALA A 110 -0.77 5.27 -10.81
C ALA A 110 -1.76 6.18 -11.55
N ARG A 111 -1.75 6.07 -12.86
CA ARG A 111 -2.72 6.66 -13.76
C ARG A 111 -3.42 5.55 -14.53
N PRO A 112 -4.72 5.71 -14.83
CA PRO A 112 -5.41 4.77 -15.70
C PRO A 112 -4.78 4.79 -17.10
N LEU A 113 -4.67 3.61 -17.72
CA LEU A 113 -4.30 3.48 -19.12
C LEU A 113 -5.55 3.29 -19.99
N GLY A 114 -5.62 4.08 -21.07
CA GLY A 114 -6.76 4.02 -22.00
C GLY A 114 -7.99 4.78 -21.53
N PRO A 115 -9.10 4.64 -22.28
CA PRO A 115 -10.34 5.32 -21.98
C PRO A 115 -10.96 4.79 -20.69
N LEU A 116 -11.41 5.72 -19.83
CA LEU A 116 -12.14 5.36 -18.63
C LEU A 116 -13.61 5.10 -18.96
N PRO A 117 -14.23 4.06 -18.41
CA PRO A 117 -15.68 3.90 -18.49
C PRO A 117 -16.39 5.00 -17.67
N ASP A 118 -17.60 5.35 -18.07
CA ASP A 118 -18.42 6.34 -17.36
C ASP A 118 -18.69 5.92 -15.90
N VAL A 119 -18.87 4.64 -15.69
CA VAL A 119 -19.06 4.02 -14.37
C VAL A 119 -18.10 2.85 -14.22
N ILE A 120 -17.41 2.79 -13.09
CA ILE A 120 -16.57 1.65 -12.73
C ILE A 120 -17.36 0.78 -11.76
N GLU A 121 -17.68 -0.44 -12.21
CA GLU A 121 -18.37 -1.43 -11.37
C GLU A 121 -17.36 -2.31 -10.63
N PRO A 122 -17.67 -2.72 -9.38
CA PRO A 122 -16.89 -3.71 -8.68
C PRO A 122 -16.86 -5.03 -9.46
N LEU A 123 -15.67 -5.60 -9.68
CA LEU A 123 -15.54 -6.91 -10.34
C LEU A 123 -15.25 -8.03 -9.33
N SER A 124 -14.66 -7.70 -8.18
CA SER A 124 -14.42 -8.66 -7.10
C SER A 124 -15.64 -8.74 -6.16
N PRO A 125 -16.02 -9.93 -5.67
CA PRO A 125 -17.08 -10.09 -4.67
C PRO A 125 -16.72 -9.45 -3.32
N GLU A 126 -15.47 -9.13 -3.09
CA GLU A 126 -14.99 -8.43 -1.89
C GLU A 126 -15.28 -6.93 -1.91
N ILE A 127 -15.53 -6.35 -3.08
CA ILE A 127 -15.75 -4.91 -3.26
C ILE A 127 -17.25 -4.63 -3.42
N SER A 128 -17.78 -3.79 -2.54
CA SER A 128 -19.20 -3.39 -2.56
C SER A 128 -19.46 -2.11 -3.35
N ALA A 129 -18.44 -1.25 -3.53
CA ALA A 129 -18.57 0.01 -4.26
C ALA A 129 -17.19 0.51 -4.73
N VAL A 130 -17.20 1.19 -5.86
CA VAL A 130 -16.03 1.88 -6.45
C VAL A 130 -16.47 3.30 -6.81
N ARG A 131 -15.69 4.32 -6.43
CA ARG A 131 -16.01 5.72 -6.77
C ARG A 131 -14.77 6.58 -6.90
N TRP A 132 -14.86 7.55 -7.80
CA TRP A 132 -13.94 8.67 -7.88
C TRP A 132 -14.32 9.74 -6.86
N HIS A 133 -13.34 10.26 -6.13
CA HIS A 133 -13.52 11.34 -5.17
C HIS A 133 -12.52 12.45 -5.45
N LEU A 134 -13.04 13.70 -5.51
CA LEU A 134 -12.20 14.88 -5.66
C LEU A 134 -11.42 15.20 -4.37
N PRO A 135 -10.26 15.84 -4.49
CA PRO A 135 -9.58 16.41 -3.34
C PRO A 135 -10.50 17.35 -2.56
N GLY A 136 -10.61 17.17 -1.25
CA GLY A 136 -11.52 17.96 -0.41
C GLY A 136 -12.92 17.37 -0.23
N GLU A 137 -13.28 16.34 -1.00
CA GLU A 137 -14.56 15.61 -0.88
C GLU A 137 -14.35 14.14 -0.54
N LEU A 138 -13.24 13.85 0.15
CA LEU A 138 -12.92 12.48 0.54
C LEU A 138 -13.90 12.00 1.61
N PRO A 139 -14.42 10.78 1.46
CA PRO A 139 -15.25 10.15 2.48
C PRO A 139 -14.40 9.73 3.69
N GLU A 140 -15.04 9.13 4.69
CA GLU A 140 -14.31 8.48 5.78
C GLU A 140 -13.43 7.36 5.24
N LEU A 141 -12.12 7.49 5.42
CA LEU A 141 -11.12 6.56 4.94
C LEU A 141 -10.75 5.53 6.00
N GLN A 142 -10.37 4.34 5.54
CA GLN A 142 -9.63 3.38 6.35
C GLN A 142 -8.31 4.02 6.80
N GLU A 143 -7.87 3.67 8.01
CA GLU A 143 -6.65 4.24 8.59
C GLU A 143 -5.44 4.00 7.69
N GLU A 144 -5.34 2.80 7.12
CA GLU A 144 -4.26 2.41 6.21
C GLU A 144 -4.24 3.27 4.94
N ALA A 145 -5.42 3.57 4.39
CA ALA A 145 -5.55 4.43 3.21
C ALA A 145 -5.18 5.89 3.52
N ALA A 146 -5.62 6.41 4.67
CA ALA A 146 -5.26 7.75 5.11
C ALA A 146 -3.74 7.88 5.32
N GLN A 147 -3.11 6.91 6.00
CA GLN A 147 -1.66 6.88 6.20
C GLN A 147 -0.89 6.79 4.89
N ALA A 148 -1.40 6.01 3.92
CA ALA A 148 -0.83 5.89 2.59
C ALA A 148 -0.82 7.23 1.84
N LEU A 149 -1.95 7.95 1.83
CA LEU A 149 -2.05 9.27 1.21
C LEU A 149 -1.11 10.28 1.85
N VAL A 150 -1.04 10.33 3.18
CA VAL A 150 -0.11 11.22 3.91
C VAL A 150 1.34 10.89 3.58
N THR A 151 1.71 9.61 3.56
CA THR A 151 3.08 9.18 3.29
C THR A 151 3.49 9.54 1.86
N LEU A 152 2.62 9.29 0.88
CA LEU A 152 2.86 9.68 -0.51
C LEU A 152 2.95 11.20 -0.68
N ALA A 153 2.10 11.97 0.02
CA ALA A 153 2.14 13.43 -0.03
C ALA A 153 3.50 13.96 0.47
N ARG A 154 4.04 13.37 1.52
CA ARG A 154 5.36 13.74 2.08
C ARG A 154 6.54 13.33 1.20
N SER A 155 6.42 12.21 0.51
CA SER A 155 7.48 11.69 -0.38
C SER A 155 7.49 12.36 -1.75
N ALA A 156 6.39 13.00 -2.14
CA ALA A 156 6.28 13.65 -3.43
C ALA A 156 7.04 14.99 -3.44
N THR A 157 7.62 15.34 -4.59
CA THR A 157 8.29 16.63 -4.82
C THR A 157 7.60 17.37 -5.97
N GLY A 158 7.63 18.72 -5.91
CA GLY A 158 7.09 19.56 -6.98
C GLY A 158 5.55 19.62 -7.02
N GLU A 159 4.98 19.73 -8.21
CA GLU A 159 3.54 19.91 -8.45
C GLU A 159 2.69 18.78 -7.86
N ILE A 160 3.23 17.57 -7.89
CA ILE A 160 2.59 16.36 -7.35
C ILE A 160 2.45 16.45 -5.82
N ALA A 161 3.48 16.95 -5.13
CA ALA A 161 3.41 17.18 -3.68
C ALA A 161 2.25 18.12 -3.34
N GLY A 162 2.10 19.21 -4.08
CA GLY A 162 1.02 20.16 -3.89
C GLY A 162 -0.38 19.56 -4.08
N ARG A 163 -0.54 18.62 -5.01
CA ARG A 163 -1.83 17.91 -5.22
C ARG A 163 -2.14 16.97 -4.07
N LEU A 164 -1.17 16.16 -3.64
CA LEU A 164 -1.34 15.20 -2.54
C LEU A 164 -1.50 15.89 -1.18
N HIS A 165 -0.79 17.00 -0.93
CA HIS A 165 -0.98 17.80 0.29
C HIS A 165 -2.40 18.34 0.39
N ARG A 166 -3.02 18.76 -0.73
CA ARG A 166 -4.44 19.16 -0.74
C ARG A 166 -5.39 18.01 -0.40
N LEU A 167 -5.06 16.77 -0.80
CA LEU A 167 -5.87 15.60 -0.46
C LEU A 167 -5.93 15.33 1.04
N VAL A 168 -4.81 15.51 1.74
CA VAL A 168 -4.70 15.19 3.19
C VAL A 168 -4.91 16.41 4.10
N GLY A 169 -5.14 17.60 3.52
CA GLY A 169 -5.35 18.84 4.29
C GLY A 169 -4.09 19.33 5.04
N GLU A 170 -2.91 18.85 4.70
CA GLU A 170 -1.65 19.32 5.26
C GLU A 170 -1.11 20.55 4.49
N PRO A 171 -0.58 21.58 5.17
CA PRO A 171 0.08 22.70 4.50
C PRO A 171 1.38 22.25 3.83
N LEU A 172 1.74 22.89 2.71
CA LEU A 172 3.00 22.64 2.03
C LEU A 172 4.20 22.98 2.94
N PRO A 173 5.32 22.23 2.86
CA PRO A 173 6.54 22.58 3.58
C PRO A 173 7.03 23.97 3.13
N GLY A 174 6.95 24.96 4.02
CA GLY A 174 7.35 26.36 3.77
C GLY A 174 6.27 27.41 3.86
N GLU A 175 5.00 27.05 4.06
CA GLU A 175 3.88 27.98 4.27
C GLU A 175 3.59 28.29 5.76
N ARG A 176 4.63 28.28 6.61
CA ARG A 176 4.53 28.74 8.00
C ARG A 176 5.29 30.03 8.21
#